data_f1e54c7509b0bbe6f61f8f39dfefcb9d
#
_entry.id   f1e54c7509b0bbe6f61f8f39dfefcb9d
#
_cell.length_a   1.000
_cell.length_b   1.000
_cell.length_c   1.000
_cell.angle_alpha   90.00
_cell.angle_beta   90.00
_cell.angle_gamma   90.00
#
_symmetry.space_group_name_H-M   'P 1'
#
loop_
_entity.id
_entity.type
_entity.pdbx_description
1 polymer ?
#
loop_
_entity_poly.entity_id
_entity_poly.type
_entity_poly.pdbx_seq_one_letter_code
_entity_poly.pdbx_strand_id
1 'polypeptide(L)'
;MGTACSISIYAESSDGARKKCEPAVTDVARLEAKYSRYLSDSFLSRINLAAEQGSSIEVDDETALLLDYAQTCHAESKGMFDITSGLLRRAWNFQPEGQTAVPDAALLETLLERVGWQKLDWHTPKLAFTIPGMELDFGGIVKEYAADRAATLLRDQGVAHALVNLGGDICVA
;
A
#
# COMPACT_ATOMS: atom_id res chain seq x y z
N MET A 1 -9.55 -2.55 1.82
CA MET A 1 -8.41 -2.09 2.65
C MET A 1 -8.57 -2.57 4.10
N GLY A 2 -8.51 -3.72 4.52
CA GLY A 2 -8.54 -4.35 5.86
C GLY A 2 -8.97 -3.54 7.11
N THR A 3 -9.44 -2.31 6.95
CA THR A 3 -9.87 -1.37 8.00
C THR A 3 -11.15 -0.65 7.60
N ALA A 4 -11.85 -0.08 8.58
CA ALA A 4 -13.04 0.75 8.31
C ALA A 4 -12.63 1.99 7.50
N CYS A 5 -13.34 2.25 6.40
CA CYS A 5 -13.12 3.40 5.53
C CYS A 5 -14.42 4.21 5.44
N SER A 6 -14.32 5.53 5.40
CA SER A 6 -15.48 6.40 5.28
C SER A 6 -15.18 7.63 4.42
N ILE A 7 -16.19 8.09 3.69
CA ILE A 7 -16.20 9.37 3.00
C ILE A 7 -17.41 10.14 3.50
N SER A 8 -17.19 11.34 4.03
CA SER A 8 -18.23 12.25 4.48
C SER A 8 -18.25 13.49 3.62
N ILE A 9 -19.40 13.88 3.08
CA ILE A 9 -19.59 15.08 2.27
C ILE A 9 -20.86 15.82 2.67
N TYR A 10 -20.92 17.11 2.38
CA TYR A 10 -22.18 17.85 2.39
C TYR A 10 -22.90 17.71 1.05
N ALA A 11 -24.17 17.36 1.07
CA ALA A 11 -25.00 17.23 -0.13
C ALA A 11 -26.48 17.49 0.20
N GLU A 12 -27.26 17.89 -0.79
CA GLU A 12 -28.68 18.17 -0.62
C GLU A 12 -29.53 16.90 -0.41
N SER A 13 -29.02 15.74 -0.85
CA SER A 13 -29.71 14.46 -0.71
C SER A 13 -28.72 13.30 -0.62
N SER A 14 -29.18 12.19 -0.01
CA SER A 14 -28.38 10.95 0.08
C SER A 14 -28.02 10.38 -1.30
N ASP A 15 -28.93 10.44 -2.26
CA ASP A 15 -28.69 9.96 -3.62
C ASP A 15 -27.66 10.83 -4.35
N GLY A 16 -27.75 12.16 -4.17
CA GLY A 16 -26.76 13.10 -4.68
C GLY A 16 -25.38 12.86 -4.07
N ALA A 17 -25.32 12.60 -2.75
CA ALA A 17 -24.09 12.25 -2.07
C ALA A 17 -23.47 10.97 -2.64
N ARG A 18 -24.25 9.90 -2.79
CA ARG A 18 -23.76 8.62 -3.35
C ARG A 18 -23.18 8.79 -4.74
N LYS A 19 -23.88 9.48 -5.65
CA LYS A 19 -23.42 9.72 -7.03
C LYS A 19 -22.10 10.47 -7.05
N LYS A 20 -21.92 11.48 -6.20
CA LYS A 20 -20.68 12.25 -6.10
C LYS A 20 -19.51 11.43 -5.52
N CYS A 21 -19.78 10.52 -4.59
CA CYS A 21 -18.77 9.66 -3.98
C CYS A 21 -18.38 8.45 -4.84
N GLU A 22 -19.23 8.01 -5.77
CA GLU A 22 -19.04 6.77 -6.54
C GLU A 22 -17.66 6.68 -7.23
N PRO A 23 -17.14 7.72 -7.93
CA PRO A 23 -15.81 7.66 -8.54
C PRO A 23 -14.70 7.43 -7.51
N ALA A 24 -14.77 8.11 -6.36
CA ALA A 24 -13.79 7.97 -5.29
C ALA A 24 -13.83 6.57 -4.66
N VAL A 25 -15.02 6.04 -4.37
CA VAL A 25 -15.21 4.68 -3.84
C VAL A 25 -14.70 3.64 -4.83
N THR A 26 -15.00 3.79 -6.11
CA THR A 26 -14.54 2.89 -7.17
C THR A 26 -13.02 2.88 -7.29
N ASP A 27 -12.36 4.05 -7.22
CA ASP A 27 -10.92 4.14 -7.30
C ASP A 27 -10.22 3.55 -6.06
N VAL A 28 -10.77 3.76 -4.86
CA VAL A 28 -10.28 3.11 -3.63
C VAL A 28 -10.39 1.59 -3.73
N ALA A 29 -11.51 1.06 -4.25
CA ALA A 29 -11.69 -0.38 -4.46
C ALA A 29 -10.70 -0.94 -5.50
N ARG A 30 -10.43 -0.19 -6.58
CA ARG A 30 -9.44 -0.53 -7.60
C ARG A 30 -8.03 -0.63 -7.00
N LEU A 31 -7.64 0.36 -6.20
CA LEU A 31 -6.33 0.39 -5.52
C LEU A 31 -6.20 -0.75 -4.51
N GLU A 32 -7.26 -1.05 -3.78
CA GLU A 32 -7.31 -2.21 -2.89
C GLU A 32 -7.08 -3.52 -3.67
N ALA A 33 -7.80 -3.74 -4.76
CA ALA A 33 -7.63 -4.92 -5.59
C ALA A 33 -6.21 -5.02 -6.17
N LYS A 34 -5.61 -3.88 -6.58
CA LYS A 34 -4.28 -3.84 -7.20
C LYS A 34 -3.16 -4.11 -6.20
N TYR A 35 -3.24 -3.56 -4.99
CA TYR A 35 -2.15 -3.57 -4.00
C TYR A 35 -2.44 -4.40 -2.75
N SER A 36 -3.51 -5.19 -2.75
CA SER A 36 -3.80 -6.11 -1.65
C SER A 36 -2.79 -7.26 -1.61
N ARG A 37 -2.14 -7.44 -0.47
CA ARG A 37 -1.31 -8.62 -0.20
C ARG A 37 -2.14 -9.90 0.10
N TYR A 38 -3.45 -9.74 0.29
CA TYR A 38 -4.37 -10.84 0.63
C TYR A 38 -5.03 -11.47 -0.60
N LEU A 39 -4.99 -10.79 -1.75
CA LEU A 39 -5.54 -11.27 -3.02
C LEU A 39 -4.42 -11.87 -3.86
N SER A 40 -4.53 -13.15 -4.15
CA SER A 40 -3.51 -13.90 -4.91
C SER A 40 -3.33 -13.41 -6.36
N ASP A 41 -4.34 -12.77 -6.93
CA ASP A 41 -4.36 -12.22 -8.28
C ASP A 41 -4.05 -10.72 -8.35
N SER A 42 -3.76 -10.08 -7.20
CA SER A 42 -3.37 -8.67 -7.16
C SER A 42 -2.05 -8.41 -7.90
N PHE A 43 -1.84 -7.16 -8.33
CA PHE A 43 -0.57 -6.78 -8.94
C PHE A 43 0.59 -6.87 -7.94
N LEU A 44 0.35 -6.53 -6.67
CA LEU A 44 1.35 -6.73 -5.61
C LEU A 44 1.73 -8.21 -5.44
N SER A 45 0.78 -9.13 -5.53
CA SER A 45 1.08 -10.57 -5.48
C SER A 45 1.95 -11.03 -6.65
N ARG A 46 1.77 -10.44 -7.84
CA ARG A 46 2.65 -10.68 -9.00
C ARG A 46 4.06 -10.13 -8.78
N ILE A 47 4.18 -8.92 -8.20
CA ILE A 47 5.48 -8.36 -7.79
C ILE A 47 6.16 -9.28 -6.78
N ASN A 48 5.42 -9.76 -5.78
CA ASN A 48 5.95 -10.63 -4.74
C ASN A 48 6.32 -12.03 -5.25
N LEU A 49 5.65 -12.52 -6.30
CA LEU A 49 6.08 -13.74 -6.99
C LEU A 49 7.45 -13.55 -7.69
N ALA A 50 7.66 -12.41 -8.35
CA ALA A 50 8.97 -12.07 -8.91
C ALA A 50 10.05 -11.93 -7.83
N ALA A 51 9.69 -11.33 -6.68
CA ALA A 51 10.57 -11.19 -5.52
C ALA A 51 10.96 -12.56 -4.91
N GLU A 52 10.02 -13.48 -4.80
CA GLU A 52 10.27 -14.85 -4.32
C GLU A 52 11.27 -15.59 -5.22
N GLN A 53 11.20 -15.35 -6.53
CA GLN A 53 12.06 -15.98 -7.54
C GLN A 53 13.42 -15.27 -7.73
N GLY A 54 13.63 -14.06 -7.13
CA GLY A 54 14.80 -13.24 -7.42
C GLY A 54 14.87 -12.79 -8.89
N SER A 55 13.71 -12.54 -9.50
CA SER A 55 13.56 -12.16 -10.90
C SER A 55 13.21 -10.67 -11.04
N SER A 56 12.72 -10.25 -12.19
CA SER A 56 12.28 -8.86 -12.42
C SER A 56 10.87 -8.82 -12.99
N ILE A 57 10.22 -7.67 -12.81
CA ILE A 57 8.89 -7.37 -13.35
C ILE A 57 8.85 -5.93 -13.87
N GLU A 58 8.12 -5.69 -14.95
CA GLU A 58 7.77 -4.35 -15.37
C GLU A 58 6.51 -3.90 -14.64
N VAL A 59 6.53 -2.66 -14.18
CA VAL A 59 5.42 -2.03 -13.46
C VAL A 59 4.82 -0.91 -14.30
N ASP A 60 3.54 -0.62 -14.04
CA ASP A 60 2.86 0.53 -14.65
C ASP A 60 3.26 1.86 -13.98
N ASP A 61 2.89 2.97 -14.61
CA ASP A 61 3.24 4.33 -14.17
C ASP A 61 2.77 4.64 -12.75
N GLU A 62 1.58 4.16 -12.35
CA GLU A 62 1.06 4.36 -10.99
C GLU A 62 1.91 3.62 -9.95
N THR A 63 2.33 2.40 -10.25
CA THR A 63 3.20 1.62 -9.38
C THR A 63 4.62 2.20 -9.36
N ALA A 64 5.11 2.70 -10.51
CA ALA A 64 6.39 3.39 -10.59
C ALA A 64 6.41 4.63 -9.67
N LEU A 65 5.37 5.45 -9.73
CA LEU A 65 5.23 6.61 -8.84
C LEU A 65 5.25 6.23 -7.36
N LEU A 66 4.57 5.14 -6.98
CA LEU A 66 4.59 4.64 -5.59
C LEU A 66 5.96 4.09 -5.18
N LEU A 67 6.71 3.47 -6.09
CA LEU A 67 8.08 3.02 -5.83
C LEU A 67 9.03 4.19 -5.64
N ASP A 68 8.95 5.24 -6.47
CA ASP A 68 9.74 6.46 -6.34
C ASP A 68 9.44 7.19 -5.02
N TYR A 69 8.16 7.24 -4.65
CA TYR A 69 7.74 7.78 -3.36
C TYR A 69 8.28 6.95 -2.19
N ALA A 70 8.19 5.62 -2.28
CA ALA A 70 8.74 4.72 -1.27
C ALA A 70 10.27 4.88 -1.11
N GLN A 71 10.99 5.07 -2.22
CA GLN A 71 12.43 5.36 -2.21
C GLN A 71 12.73 6.65 -1.46
N THR A 72 11.95 7.69 -1.71
CA THR A 72 12.07 8.97 -1.02
C THR A 72 11.81 8.81 0.48
N CYS A 73 10.73 8.14 0.86
CA CYS A 73 10.40 7.87 2.27
C CYS A 73 11.51 7.05 2.95
N HIS A 74 12.07 6.06 2.27
CA HIS A 74 13.21 5.28 2.78
C HIS A 74 14.42 6.18 3.05
N ALA A 75 14.79 7.02 2.09
CA ALA A 75 15.95 7.92 2.21
C ALA A 75 15.76 8.94 3.35
N GLU A 76 14.61 9.64 3.38
CA GLU A 76 14.29 10.66 4.38
C GLU A 76 14.20 10.10 5.79
N SER A 77 13.67 8.88 5.93
CA SER A 77 13.59 8.18 7.22
C SER A 77 14.90 7.50 7.64
N LYS A 78 15.96 7.60 6.84
CA LYS A 78 17.24 6.90 7.06
C LYS A 78 17.06 5.38 7.17
N GLY A 79 16.18 4.82 6.34
CA GLY A 79 15.88 3.39 6.28
C GLY A 79 14.88 2.89 7.34
N MET A 80 14.30 3.78 8.16
CA MET A 80 13.28 3.38 9.13
C MET A 80 11.95 3.00 8.46
N PHE A 81 11.63 3.63 7.33
CA PHE A 81 10.56 3.19 6.45
C PHE A 81 11.16 2.36 5.31
N ASP A 82 10.69 1.13 5.16
CA ASP A 82 11.13 0.24 4.08
C ASP A 82 10.01 -0.68 3.64
N ILE A 83 9.57 -0.56 2.39
CA ILE A 83 8.50 -1.40 1.83
C ILE A 83 8.90 -2.86 1.67
N THR A 84 10.19 -3.20 1.75
CA THR A 84 10.65 -4.59 1.72
C THR A 84 10.44 -5.32 3.05
N SER A 85 9.99 -4.60 4.08
CA SER A 85 9.66 -5.16 5.40
C SER A 85 8.41 -6.05 5.40
N GLY A 86 7.70 -6.18 4.28
CA GLY A 86 6.53 -7.05 4.13
C GLY A 86 6.76 -8.48 4.62
N LEU A 87 7.98 -8.98 4.42
CA LEU A 87 8.39 -10.31 4.86
C LEU A 87 8.28 -10.53 6.39
N LEU A 88 8.43 -9.47 7.20
CA LEU A 88 8.41 -9.54 8.65
C LEU A 88 7.05 -9.98 9.22
N ARG A 89 5.97 -9.87 8.44
CA ARG A 89 4.65 -10.40 8.82
C ARG A 89 4.67 -11.92 9.10
N ARG A 90 5.67 -12.63 8.59
CA ARG A 90 5.83 -14.08 8.83
C ARG A 90 6.27 -14.38 10.27
N ALA A 91 6.90 -13.43 10.93
CA ALA A 91 7.31 -13.54 12.34
C ALA A 91 6.26 -12.95 13.30
N TRP A 92 5.47 -11.95 12.87
CA TRP A 92 4.51 -11.26 13.72
C TRP A 92 3.09 -11.78 13.49
N ASN A 93 2.46 -12.27 14.59
CA ASN A 93 1.05 -12.66 14.56
C ASN A 93 0.21 -11.56 15.23
N PHE A 94 -0.57 -10.83 14.42
CA PHE A 94 -1.47 -9.77 14.88
C PHE A 94 -2.94 -10.22 14.92
N GLN A 95 -3.21 -11.53 14.97
CA GLN A 95 -4.58 -12.03 15.05
C GLN A 95 -5.16 -11.72 16.44
N PRO A 96 -6.45 -11.26 16.51
CA PRO A 96 -7.08 -10.88 17.78
C PRO A 96 -7.12 -11.98 18.83
N GLU A 97 -7.12 -13.24 18.40
CA GLU A 97 -7.20 -14.43 19.26
C GLU A 97 -5.81 -15.02 19.60
N GLY A 98 -4.74 -14.46 19.04
CA GLY A 98 -3.37 -14.91 19.27
C GLY A 98 -2.71 -14.19 20.44
N GLN A 99 -1.97 -14.92 21.28
CA GLN A 99 -1.01 -14.26 22.16
C GLN A 99 0.03 -13.55 21.30
N THR A 100 0.12 -12.23 21.44
CA THR A 100 1.19 -11.41 20.86
C THR A 100 2.49 -11.71 21.59
N ALA A 101 3.17 -12.80 21.20
CA ALA A 101 4.51 -13.08 21.67
C ALA A 101 5.52 -12.32 20.82
N VAL A 102 6.59 -11.85 21.43
CA VAL A 102 7.74 -11.32 20.70
C VAL A 102 8.31 -12.47 19.85
N PRO A 103 8.53 -12.28 18.55
CA PRO A 103 9.08 -13.30 17.69
C PRO A 103 10.45 -13.80 18.16
N ASP A 104 10.78 -15.03 17.80
CA ASP A 104 12.10 -15.60 18.00
C ASP A 104 13.17 -14.77 17.29
N ALA A 105 14.26 -14.45 17.99
CA ALA A 105 15.32 -13.60 17.48
C ALA A 105 16.03 -14.20 16.25
N ALA A 106 16.27 -15.53 16.24
CA ALA A 106 16.91 -16.20 15.12
C ALA A 106 16.04 -16.20 13.86
N LEU A 107 14.71 -16.33 14.04
CA LEU A 107 13.77 -16.17 12.92
C LEU A 107 13.80 -14.74 12.37
N LEU A 108 13.80 -13.73 13.25
CA LEU A 108 13.87 -12.33 12.83
C LEU A 108 15.17 -12.03 12.07
N GLU A 109 16.33 -12.48 12.57
CA GLU A 109 17.61 -12.32 11.89
C GLU A 109 17.57 -12.94 10.49
N THR A 110 17.05 -14.15 10.34
CA THR A 110 16.90 -14.82 9.04
C THR A 110 16.02 -14.04 8.06
N LEU A 111 14.91 -13.44 8.52
CA LEU A 111 14.01 -12.64 7.69
C LEU A 111 14.66 -11.31 7.31
N LEU A 112 15.36 -10.65 8.23
CA LEU A 112 16.05 -9.38 8.02
C LEU A 112 17.16 -9.47 6.97
N GLU A 113 17.77 -10.65 6.77
CA GLU A 113 18.70 -10.87 5.66
C GLU A 113 18.10 -10.58 4.28
N ARG A 114 16.77 -10.61 4.13
CA ARG A 114 16.04 -10.36 2.89
C ARG A 114 15.29 -9.04 2.88
N VAL A 115 15.38 -8.26 3.94
CA VAL A 115 14.82 -6.90 4.02
C VAL A 115 15.89 -5.89 3.64
N GLY A 116 15.52 -4.85 2.92
CA GLY A 116 16.38 -3.73 2.60
C GLY A 116 16.18 -3.21 1.19
N TRP A 117 15.86 -1.92 1.07
CA TRP A 117 15.68 -1.21 -0.20
C TRP A 117 16.87 -1.40 -1.15
N GLN A 118 18.10 -1.40 -0.62
CA GLN A 118 19.33 -1.57 -1.40
C GLN A 118 19.46 -2.94 -2.10
N LYS A 119 18.55 -3.87 -1.81
CA LYS A 119 18.45 -5.18 -2.49
C LYS A 119 17.48 -5.17 -3.66
N LEU A 120 16.86 -4.02 -3.91
CA LEU A 120 16.08 -3.76 -5.11
C LEU A 120 16.96 -3.08 -6.15
N ASP A 121 16.83 -3.48 -7.40
CA ASP A 121 17.34 -2.76 -8.56
C ASP A 121 16.14 -2.12 -9.26
N TRP A 122 15.90 -0.84 -8.93
CA TRP A 122 14.76 -0.07 -9.39
C TRP A 122 15.16 0.95 -10.43
N HIS A 123 14.72 0.74 -11.66
CA HIS A 123 14.84 1.65 -12.80
C HIS A 123 13.57 1.60 -13.63
N THR A 124 12.77 2.66 -13.59
CA THR A 124 11.47 2.73 -14.30
C THR A 124 11.59 2.27 -15.76
N PRO A 125 10.74 1.36 -16.23
CA PRO A 125 9.62 0.70 -15.52
C PRO A 125 9.98 -0.64 -14.89
N LYS A 126 11.26 -0.99 -14.77
CA LYS A 126 11.72 -2.31 -14.36
C LYS A 126 12.12 -2.34 -12.89
N LEU A 127 11.47 -3.21 -12.12
CA LEU A 127 11.82 -3.58 -10.76
C LEU A 127 12.45 -4.97 -10.75
N ALA A 128 13.70 -5.08 -10.28
CA ALA A 128 14.40 -6.36 -10.15
C ALA A 128 14.82 -6.59 -8.69
N PHE A 129 14.92 -7.87 -8.32
CA PHE A 129 15.27 -8.32 -6.99
C PHE A 129 16.66 -8.97 -7.03
N THR A 130 17.61 -8.44 -6.27
CA THR A 130 19.00 -8.93 -6.29
C THR A 130 19.18 -10.27 -5.56
N ILE A 131 18.21 -10.62 -4.71
CA ILE A 131 18.16 -11.89 -3.97
C ILE A 131 16.74 -12.46 -4.00
N PRO A 132 16.55 -13.78 -3.99
CA PRO A 132 15.24 -14.41 -3.91
C PRO A 132 14.65 -14.36 -2.50
N GLY A 133 13.33 -14.51 -2.41
CA GLY A 133 12.63 -14.62 -1.15
C GLY A 133 12.35 -13.28 -0.45
N MET A 134 12.43 -12.16 -1.18
CA MET A 134 11.96 -10.84 -0.72
C MET A 134 10.44 -10.74 -0.78
N GLU A 135 9.86 -9.77 -0.06
CA GLU A 135 8.43 -9.48 -0.09
C GLU A 135 8.19 -7.98 0.14
N LEU A 136 7.47 -7.33 -0.78
CA LEU A 136 7.08 -5.95 -0.67
C LEU A 136 5.69 -5.81 -0.04
N ASP A 137 5.49 -4.73 0.72
CA ASP A 137 4.20 -4.30 1.24
C ASP A 137 4.03 -2.78 1.06
N PHE A 138 3.01 -2.38 0.29
CA PHE A 138 2.68 -0.98 0.08
C PHE A 138 1.70 -0.42 1.15
N GLY A 139 1.35 -1.20 2.17
CA GLY A 139 0.35 -0.82 3.17
C GLY A 139 0.65 0.47 3.92
N GLY A 140 1.91 0.89 3.99
CA GLY A 140 2.34 2.13 4.62
C GLY A 140 2.23 3.38 3.74
N ILE A 141 1.89 3.26 2.44
CA ILE A 141 1.80 4.40 1.52
C ILE A 141 0.54 4.40 0.65
N VAL A 142 -0.01 3.23 0.32
CA VAL A 142 -1.17 3.14 -0.60
C VAL A 142 -2.43 3.73 0.01
N LYS A 143 -2.62 3.67 1.33
CA LYS A 143 -3.81 4.24 1.96
C LYS A 143 -3.80 5.78 1.91
N GLU A 144 -2.67 6.41 2.19
CA GLU A 144 -2.50 7.86 2.05
C GLU A 144 -2.73 8.28 0.59
N TYR A 145 -2.07 7.61 -0.34
CA TYR A 145 -2.26 7.84 -1.78
C TYR A 145 -3.72 7.69 -2.21
N ALA A 146 -4.42 6.67 -1.73
CA ALA A 146 -5.84 6.46 -2.03
C ALA A 146 -6.73 7.54 -1.41
N ALA A 147 -6.40 8.05 -0.22
CA ALA A 147 -7.14 9.14 0.42
C ALA A 147 -7.00 10.45 -0.37
N ASP A 148 -5.79 10.79 -0.81
CA ASP A 148 -5.51 11.98 -1.61
C ASP A 148 -6.20 11.92 -2.98
N ARG A 149 -6.14 10.75 -3.63
CA ARG A 149 -6.86 10.51 -4.89
C ARG A 149 -8.37 10.64 -4.73
N ALA A 150 -8.93 10.02 -3.67
CA ALA A 150 -10.35 10.12 -3.38
C ALA A 150 -10.78 11.58 -3.14
N ALA A 151 -10.00 12.35 -2.39
CA ALA A 151 -10.26 13.77 -2.18
C ALA A 151 -10.20 14.56 -3.50
N THR A 152 -9.24 14.26 -4.38
CA THR A 152 -9.14 14.89 -5.70
C THR A 152 -10.35 14.57 -6.57
N LEU A 153 -10.75 13.31 -6.65
CA LEU A 153 -11.94 12.90 -7.40
C LEU A 153 -13.22 13.54 -6.89
N LEU A 154 -13.35 13.76 -5.57
CA LEU A 154 -14.48 14.48 -5.00
C LEU A 154 -14.48 15.95 -5.39
N ARG A 155 -13.33 16.62 -5.41
CA ARG A 155 -13.22 18.02 -5.92
C ARG A 155 -13.63 18.09 -7.38
N ASP A 156 -13.21 17.15 -8.21
CA ASP A 156 -13.58 17.07 -9.63
C ASP A 156 -15.09 16.86 -9.85
N GLN A 157 -15.77 16.23 -8.88
CA GLN A 157 -17.25 16.12 -8.84
C GLN A 157 -17.94 17.38 -8.26
N GLY A 158 -17.21 18.45 -8.01
CA GLY A 158 -17.74 19.70 -7.46
C GLY A 158 -18.14 19.60 -5.98
N VAL A 159 -17.51 18.69 -5.21
CA VAL A 159 -17.68 18.62 -3.76
C VAL A 159 -16.76 19.65 -3.11
N ALA A 160 -17.36 20.66 -2.46
CA ALA A 160 -16.60 21.75 -1.83
C ALA A 160 -16.04 21.37 -0.44
N HIS A 161 -16.67 20.40 0.21
CA HIS A 161 -16.27 19.97 1.55
C HIS A 161 -16.43 18.45 1.69
N ALA A 162 -15.32 17.76 1.86
CA ALA A 162 -15.29 16.31 2.09
C ALA A 162 -14.25 15.96 3.14
N LEU A 163 -14.52 14.88 3.86
CA LEU A 163 -13.57 14.19 4.72
C LEU A 163 -13.45 12.75 4.25
N VAL A 164 -12.28 12.36 3.80
CA VAL A 164 -11.92 10.98 3.46
C VAL A 164 -11.11 10.42 4.61
N ASN A 165 -11.52 9.26 5.15
CA ASN A 165 -10.79 8.54 6.19
C ASN A 165 -10.64 7.07 5.78
N LEU A 166 -9.43 6.65 5.48
CA LEU A 166 -9.09 5.28 5.08
C LEU A 166 -8.26 4.60 6.18
N GLY A 167 -8.95 4.22 7.28
CA GLY A 167 -8.30 3.52 8.38
C GLY A 167 -7.35 4.39 9.21
N GLY A 168 -7.63 5.68 9.32
CA GLY A 168 -6.82 6.66 10.04
C GLY A 168 -6.00 7.59 9.14
N ASP A 169 -5.81 7.24 7.87
CA ASP A 169 -5.24 8.15 6.88
C ASP A 169 -6.34 9.11 6.40
N ILE A 170 -6.21 10.39 6.73
CA ILE A 170 -7.26 11.39 6.59
C ILE A 170 -6.84 12.45 5.57
N CYS A 171 -7.73 12.70 4.59
CA CYS A 171 -7.61 13.80 3.65
C CYS A 171 -8.90 14.63 3.61
N VAL A 172 -8.74 15.95 3.49
CA VAL A 172 -9.84 16.91 3.42
C VAL A 172 -9.90 17.49 2.00
N ALA A 173 -11.08 17.54 1.43
CA ALA A 173 -11.34 18.20 0.16
C ALA A 173 -12.22 19.43 0.34
#